data_0753168c4d0fcdbb91959b1a778e1117
#
_entry.id   0753168c4d0fcdbb91959b1a778e1117
#
_cell.length_a   1.000
_cell.length_b   1.000
_cell.length_c   1.000
_cell.angle_alpha   90.00
_cell.angle_beta   90.00
_cell.angle_gamma   90.00
#
_symmetry.space_group_name_H-M   'P 1'
#
loop_
_entity.id
_entity.type
_entity.pdbx_description
1 polymer ?
#
loop_
_entity_poly.entity_id
_entity_poly.type
_entity_poly.pdbx_seq_one_letter_code
_entity_poly.pdbx_strand_id
1 'polypeptide(L)'
;YVFQFAHELGHIICGFEQGNQTNQWFEESLCEAASLYALQRLSVVWSNSPPYPNWQSYAPEFAKYRIDRIEGGSYPENFQLHSWWRENRVALSRNAGLRKQNLWIAVKLLSIIEQNPRPSWSACSWLNHSQNGQSKTFEEYLSDWYGACPQTGQKKFVRQVINLFGISTPKDKNK
;
A
#
# COMPACT_ATOMS: atom_id res chain seq x y z
N TYR A 1 13.54 13.21 3.33
CA TYR A 1 12.65 13.85 2.34
C TYR A 1 12.02 12.86 1.37
N VAL A 2 12.79 11.94 0.72
CA VAL A 2 12.28 10.98 -0.29
C VAL A 2 11.14 10.14 0.26
N PHE A 3 11.30 9.58 1.45
CA PHE A 3 10.32 8.74 2.11
C PHE A 3 8.99 9.50 2.29
N GLN A 4 9.05 10.71 2.86
CA GLN A 4 7.87 11.54 3.08
C GLN A 4 7.23 11.97 1.75
N PHE A 5 8.05 12.40 0.79
CA PHE A 5 7.52 12.78 -0.53
C PHE A 5 6.78 11.64 -1.22
N ALA A 6 7.33 10.42 -1.17
CA ALA A 6 6.69 9.25 -1.75
C ALA A 6 5.39 8.86 -1.01
N HIS A 7 5.32 9.11 0.30
CA HIS A 7 4.12 8.93 1.10
C HIS A 7 2.99 9.86 0.61
N GLU A 8 3.26 11.16 0.54
CA GLU A 8 2.28 12.16 0.09
C GLU A 8 1.87 11.93 -1.38
N LEU A 9 2.82 11.54 -2.24
CA LEU A 9 2.51 11.15 -3.62
C LEU A 9 1.58 9.91 -3.65
N GLY A 10 1.73 8.99 -2.71
CA GLY A 10 0.84 7.84 -2.53
C GLY A 10 -0.61 8.28 -2.31
N HIS A 11 -0.86 9.24 -1.43
CA HIS A 11 -2.18 9.83 -1.21
C HIS A 11 -2.77 10.45 -2.47
N ILE A 12 -1.98 11.22 -3.21
CA ILE A 12 -2.41 11.82 -4.48
C ILE A 12 -2.80 10.73 -5.49
N ILE A 13 -2.00 9.67 -5.62
CA ILE A 13 -2.29 8.55 -6.52
C ILE A 13 -3.58 7.84 -6.10
N CYS A 14 -3.81 7.63 -4.81
CA CYS A 14 -5.01 6.97 -4.29
C CYS A 14 -6.28 7.83 -4.36
N GLY A 15 -6.19 9.12 -4.67
CA GLY A 15 -7.33 10.04 -4.70
C GLY A 15 -7.88 10.34 -3.31
N PHE A 16 -7.04 10.74 -2.39
CA PHE A 16 -7.31 10.92 -0.95
C PHE A 16 -8.53 11.80 -0.63
N GLU A 17 -8.83 12.81 -1.45
CA GLU A 17 -9.97 13.73 -1.25
C GLU A 17 -11.33 13.00 -1.27
N GLN A 18 -11.40 11.86 -1.93
CA GLN A 18 -12.59 11.04 -2.04
C GLN A 18 -12.55 9.82 -1.11
N GLY A 19 -11.52 9.75 -0.26
CA GLY A 19 -11.24 8.60 0.58
C GLY A 19 -12.33 8.32 1.61
N ASN A 20 -12.45 7.05 1.98
CA ASN A 20 -13.33 6.58 3.04
C ASN A 20 -12.61 6.69 4.39
N GLN A 21 -13.03 7.59 5.27
CA GLN A 21 -12.37 7.83 6.56
C GLN A 21 -12.26 6.57 7.43
N THR A 22 -13.25 5.69 7.40
CA THR A 22 -13.24 4.43 8.17
C THR A 22 -12.11 3.48 7.72
N ASN A 23 -11.72 3.55 6.44
CA ASN A 23 -10.69 2.71 5.84
C ASN A 23 -9.40 3.49 5.50
N GLN A 24 -9.25 4.71 5.97
CA GLN A 24 -8.07 5.55 5.73
C GLN A 24 -6.76 4.88 6.18
N TRP A 25 -6.81 4.04 7.22
CA TRP A 25 -5.66 3.24 7.67
C TRP A 25 -5.06 2.36 6.56
N PHE A 26 -5.91 1.88 5.63
CA PHE A 26 -5.46 1.07 4.51
C PHE A 26 -4.75 1.93 3.45
N GLU A 27 -5.27 3.12 3.17
CA GLU A 27 -4.60 4.11 2.31
C GLU A 27 -3.25 4.52 2.90
N GLU A 28 -3.18 4.83 4.21
CA GLU A 28 -1.93 5.09 4.92
C GLU A 28 -0.92 3.94 4.76
N SER A 29 -1.40 2.70 4.83
CA SER A 29 -0.55 1.52 4.63
C SER A 29 -0.03 1.40 3.19
N LEU A 30 -0.81 1.78 2.18
CA LEU A 30 -0.37 1.85 0.79
C LEU A 30 0.65 2.98 0.59
N CYS A 31 0.47 4.13 1.23
CA CYS A 31 1.41 5.25 1.19
C CYS A 31 2.75 4.91 1.86
N GLU A 32 2.72 4.17 2.98
CA GLU A 32 3.93 3.62 3.60
C GLU A 32 4.63 2.62 2.66
N ALA A 33 3.87 1.76 1.97
CA ALA A 33 4.42 0.86 0.96
C ALA A 33 5.03 1.62 -0.24
N ALA A 34 4.42 2.74 -0.67
CA ALA A 34 4.97 3.62 -1.70
C ALA A 34 6.32 4.21 -1.29
N SER A 35 6.45 4.63 -0.03
CA SER A 35 7.70 5.13 0.53
C SER A 35 8.82 4.08 0.48
N LEU A 36 8.51 2.86 0.95
CA LEU A 36 9.47 1.74 0.95
C LEU A 36 9.85 1.33 -0.48
N TYR A 37 8.89 1.32 -1.40
CA TYR A 37 9.11 1.03 -2.81
C TYR A 37 10.00 2.09 -3.47
N ALA A 38 9.75 3.38 -3.21
CA ALA A 38 10.55 4.48 -3.72
C ALA A 38 12.01 4.38 -3.26
N LEU A 39 12.26 4.08 -1.99
CA LEU A 39 13.61 3.87 -1.48
C LEU A 39 14.33 2.73 -2.22
N GLN A 40 13.65 1.59 -2.43
CA GLN A 40 14.20 0.47 -3.20
C GLN A 40 14.52 0.86 -4.64
N ARG A 41 13.61 1.57 -5.30
CA ARG A 41 13.82 1.99 -6.69
C ARG A 41 14.97 2.98 -6.82
N LEU A 42 15.08 3.94 -5.91
CA LEU A 42 16.16 4.91 -5.92
C LEU A 42 17.52 4.27 -5.62
N SER A 43 17.59 3.29 -4.70
CA SER A 43 18.84 2.57 -4.44
C SER A 43 19.36 1.86 -5.70
N VAL A 44 18.46 1.26 -6.49
CA VAL A 44 18.82 0.57 -7.74
C VAL A 44 19.17 1.57 -8.87
N VAL A 45 18.34 2.59 -9.06
CA VAL A 45 18.50 3.54 -10.17
C VAL A 45 19.74 4.41 -9.96
N TRP A 46 19.94 4.95 -8.75
CA TRP A 46 21.04 5.87 -8.50
C TRP A 46 22.41 5.18 -8.35
N SER A 47 22.44 3.87 -8.17
CA SER A 47 23.72 3.14 -8.25
C SER A 47 24.34 3.16 -9.66
N ASN A 48 23.49 3.33 -10.69
CA ASN A 48 23.93 3.33 -12.10
C ASN A 48 23.70 4.66 -12.82
N SER A 49 22.63 5.37 -12.49
CA SER A 49 22.21 6.59 -13.19
C SER A 49 21.62 7.61 -12.22
N PRO A 50 22.42 8.20 -11.34
CA PRO A 50 21.98 9.27 -10.45
C PRO A 50 21.72 10.56 -11.26
N PRO A 51 20.85 11.50 -10.76
CA PRO A 51 20.63 12.80 -11.42
C PRO A 51 21.91 13.63 -11.58
N TYR A 52 22.82 13.50 -10.62
CA TYR A 52 24.15 14.09 -10.64
C TYR A 52 25.19 13.03 -10.27
N PRO A 53 26.36 12.97 -10.91
CA PRO A 53 27.35 11.92 -10.68
C PRO A 53 27.79 11.76 -9.21
N ASN A 54 27.91 12.88 -8.48
CA ASN A 54 28.27 12.89 -7.06
C ASN A 54 27.15 12.38 -6.12
N TRP A 55 25.95 12.10 -6.62
CA TRP A 55 24.85 11.56 -5.84
C TRP A 55 24.75 10.03 -5.87
N GLN A 56 25.63 9.37 -6.62
CA GLN A 56 25.68 7.91 -6.64
C GLN A 56 25.89 7.31 -5.23
N SER A 57 26.64 8.01 -4.37
CA SER A 57 26.90 7.60 -2.99
C SER A 57 25.67 7.53 -2.10
N TYR A 58 24.55 8.16 -2.50
CA TYR A 58 23.27 8.05 -1.76
C TYR A 58 22.52 6.73 -2.03
N ALA A 59 22.86 6.00 -3.08
CA ALA A 59 22.17 4.76 -3.43
C ALA A 59 22.15 3.72 -2.29
N PRO A 60 23.28 3.40 -1.63
CA PRO A 60 23.29 2.49 -0.48
C PRO A 60 22.52 3.05 0.73
N GLU A 61 22.47 4.37 0.92
CA GLU A 61 21.73 4.98 2.03
C GLU A 61 20.22 4.81 1.88
N PHE A 62 19.68 4.85 0.65
CA PHE A 62 18.28 4.50 0.42
C PHE A 62 17.97 3.04 0.76
N ALA A 63 18.85 2.12 0.35
CA ALA A 63 18.70 0.70 0.69
C ALA A 63 18.74 0.49 2.20
N LYS A 64 19.73 1.08 2.87
CA LYS A 64 19.88 1.01 4.33
C LYS A 64 18.64 1.56 5.04
N TYR A 65 18.16 2.74 4.65
CA TYR A 65 16.99 3.35 5.29
C TYR A 65 15.74 2.47 5.13
N ARG A 66 15.54 1.84 3.96
CA ARG A 66 14.44 0.87 3.76
C ARG A 66 14.56 -0.31 4.72
N ILE A 67 15.75 -0.89 4.85
CA ILE A 67 16.00 -2.02 5.75
C ILE A 67 15.74 -1.62 7.20
N ASP A 68 16.33 -0.53 7.65
CA ASP A 68 16.18 -0.01 9.02
C ASP A 68 14.70 0.24 9.38
N ARG A 69 13.91 0.76 8.42
CA ARG A 69 12.46 0.95 8.61
C ARG A 69 11.72 -0.37 8.77
N ILE A 70 12.00 -1.34 7.92
CA ILE A 70 11.33 -2.65 7.96
C ILE A 70 11.71 -3.40 9.25
N GLU A 71 12.98 -3.49 9.58
CA GLU A 71 13.48 -4.21 10.76
C GLU A 71 13.05 -3.54 12.06
N GLY A 72 13.01 -2.20 12.11
CA GLY A 72 12.51 -1.42 13.23
C GLY A 72 11.01 -1.59 13.51
N GLY A 73 10.27 -2.27 12.62
CA GLY A 73 8.82 -2.48 12.71
C GLY A 73 8.37 -3.33 13.90
N SER A 74 9.27 -4.11 14.53
CA SER A 74 8.97 -4.96 15.69
C SER A 74 7.69 -5.77 15.50
N TYR A 75 7.68 -6.65 14.49
CA TYR A 75 6.52 -7.47 14.13
C TYR A 75 6.13 -8.40 15.29
N PRO A 76 4.82 -8.70 15.46
CA PRO A 76 4.41 -9.76 16.38
C PRO A 76 5.01 -11.10 15.96
N GLU A 77 5.30 -11.94 16.93
CA GLU A 77 5.73 -13.32 16.67
C GLU A 77 4.66 -14.05 15.85
N ASN A 78 5.07 -14.79 14.82
CA ASN A 78 4.17 -15.52 13.91
C ASN A 78 3.09 -14.65 13.25
N PHE A 79 3.42 -13.38 12.91
CA PHE A 79 2.48 -12.42 12.34
C PHE A 79 1.76 -12.92 11.08
N GLN A 80 0.46 -13.17 11.23
CA GLN A 80 -0.46 -13.49 10.14
C GLN A 80 -1.44 -12.33 9.95
N LEU A 81 -1.33 -11.62 8.82
CA LEU A 81 -2.08 -10.39 8.62
C LEU A 81 -3.59 -10.57 8.76
N HIS A 82 -4.18 -11.62 8.15
CA HIS A 82 -5.63 -11.81 8.16
C HIS A 82 -6.21 -12.02 9.57
N SER A 83 -5.56 -12.82 10.41
CA SER A 83 -6.00 -13.07 11.80
C SER A 83 -5.84 -11.81 12.63
N TRP A 84 -4.66 -11.20 12.55
CA TRP A 84 -4.36 -9.98 13.26
C TRP A 84 -5.31 -8.83 12.86
N TRP A 85 -5.59 -8.65 11.57
CA TRP A 85 -6.52 -7.63 11.10
C TRP A 85 -7.94 -7.81 11.68
N ARG A 86 -8.47 -9.03 11.69
CA ARG A 86 -9.78 -9.32 12.28
C ARG A 86 -9.90 -8.89 13.73
N GLU A 87 -8.83 -9.06 14.51
CA GLU A 87 -8.79 -8.66 15.91
C GLU A 87 -8.63 -7.15 16.10
N ASN A 88 -7.95 -6.48 15.15
CA ASN A 88 -7.57 -5.07 15.28
C ASN A 88 -8.39 -4.11 14.40
N ARG A 89 -9.33 -4.60 13.59
CA ARG A 89 -10.09 -3.78 12.63
C ARG A 89 -10.80 -2.58 13.25
N VAL A 90 -11.30 -2.70 14.48
CA VAL A 90 -11.97 -1.59 15.19
C VAL A 90 -10.98 -0.51 15.58
N ALA A 91 -9.79 -0.87 16.03
CA ALA A 91 -8.74 0.10 16.36
C ALA A 91 -8.25 0.84 15.12
N LEU A 92 -8.04 0.12 14.02
CA LEU A 92 -7.64 0.67 12.74
C LEU A 92 -8.69 1.67 12.20
N SER A 93 -9.98 1.31 12.23
CA SER A 93 -11.04 2.19 11.74
C SER A 93 -11.21 3.47 12.56
N ARG A 94 -10.78 3.47 13.83
CA ARG A 94 -10.82 4.65 14.71
C ARG A 94 -9.59 5.54 14.63
N ASN A 95 -8.47 4.99 14.22
CA ASN A 95 -7.19 5.72 14.15
C ASN A 95 -6.37 5.24 12.95
N ALA A 96 -6.44 5.99 11.86
CA ALA A 96 -5.65 5.73 10.65
C ALA A 96 -4.13 5.94 10.87
N GLY A 97 -3.74 6.73 11.88
CA GLY A 97 -2.34 7.08 12.16
C GLY A 97 -1.57 6.06 12.99
N LEU A 98 -1.98 4.82 13.05
CA LEU A 98 -1.29 3.73 13.76
C LEU A 98 -0.04 3.29 12.97
N ARG A 99 0.99 4.15 12.94
CA ARG A 99 2.17 4.03 12.07
C ARG A 99 2.85 2.67 12.08
N LYS A 100 2.95 2.04 13.26
CA LYS A 100 3.58 0.72 13.40
C LYS A 100 2.76 -0.36 12.69
N GLN A 101 1.44 -0.33 12.89
CA GLN A 101 0.50 -1.25 12.27
C GLN A 101 0.43 -1.03 10.75
N ASN A 102 0.41 0.22 10.32
CA ASN A 102 0.45 0.59 8.91
C ASN A 102 1.72 0.05 8.22
N LEU A 103 2.88 0.12 8.88
CA LEU A 103 4.13 -0.48 8.39
C LEU A 103 4.02 -2.00 8.23
N TRP A 104 3.40 -2.72 9.19
CA TRP A 104 3.22 -4.18 9.08
C TRP A 104 2.38 -4.56 7.86
N ILE A 105 1.30 -3.83 7.64
CA ILE A 105 0.43 -4.00 6.47
C ILE A 105 1.20 -3.63 5.19
N ALA A 106 1.89 -2.49 5.19
CA ALA A 106 2.68 -1.99 4.07
C ALA A 106 3.70 -3.02 3.56
N VAL A 107 4.43 -3.67 4.46
CA VAL A 107 5.41 -4.70 4.09
C VAL A 107 4.75 -5.91 3.42
N LYS A 108 3.55 -6.31 3.87
CA LYS A 108 2.79 -7.38 3.21
C LYS A 108 2.26 -6.96 1.84
N LEU A 109 1.79 -5.72 1.70
CA LEU A 109 1.36 -5.15 0.41
C LEU A 109 2.56 -5.02 -0.55
N LEU A 110 3.70 -4.57 -0.05
CA LEU A 110 4.91 -4.38 -0.83
C LEU A 110 5.36 -5.68 -1.50
N SER A 111 5.27 -6.82 -0.79
CA SER A 111 5.62 -8.14 -1.35
C SER A 111 4.78 -8.53 -2.58
N ILE A 112 3.53 -8.05 -2.66
CA ILE A 112 2.66 -8.26 -3.82
C ILE A 112 2.94 -7.21 -4.90
N ILE A 113 3.13 -5.96 -4.51
CA ILE A 113 3.43 -4.85 -5.43
C ILE A 113 4.71 -5.12 -6.22
N GLU A 114 5.76 -5.58 -5.55
CA GLU A 114 7.07 -5.84 -6.17
C GLU A 114 7.05 -6.97 -7.22
N GLN A 115 6.08 -7.87 -7.17
CA GLN A 115 5.90 -8.92 -8.19
C GLN A 115 5.45 -8.34 -9.54
N ASN A 116 4.58 -7.33 -9.54
CA ASN A 116 4.04 -6.68 -10.72
C ASN A 116 3.79 -5.19 -10.47
N PRO A 117 4.84 -4.35 -10.37
CA PRO A 117 4.69 -2.98 -9.87
C PRO A 117 3.76 -2.11 -10.72
N ARG A 118 3.86 -2.19 -12.05
CA ARG A 118 3.10 -1.31 -12.95
C ARG A 118 1.59 -1.47 -12.82
N PRO A 119 0.99 -2.67 -12.93
CA PRO A 119 -0.44 -2.83 -12.73
C PRO A 119 -0.86 -2.60 -11.28
N SER A 120 0.00 -2.87 -10.29
CA SER A 120 -0.29 -2.63 -8.88
C SER A 120 -0.46 -1.15 -8.57
N TRP A 121 0.50 -0.32 -8.95
CA TRP A 121 0.39 1.14 -8.76
C TRP A 121 -0.72 1.76 -9.61
N SER A 122 -0.93 1.24 -10.82
CA SER A 122 -2.08 1.65 -11.64
C SER A 122 -3.43 1.27 -11.01
N ALA A 123 -3.50 0.20 -10.22
CA ALA A 123 -4.71 -0.13 -9.47
C ALA A 123 -4.96 0.85 -8.32
N CYS A 124 -3.91 1.34 -7.65
CA CYS A 124 -4.04 2.30 -6.55
C CYS A 124 -4.75 3.58 -6.98
N SER A 125 -4.61 4.03 -8.24
CA SER A 125 -5.33 5.20 -8.73
C SER A 125 -6.86 5.04 -8.81
N TRP A 126 -7.36 3.85 -8.62
CA TRP A 126 -8.79 3.53 -8.57
C TRP A 126 -9.32 3.29 -7.15
N LEU A 127 -8.46 3.35 -6.14
CA LEU A 127 -8.81 2.99 -4.76
C LEU A 127 -10.01 3.78 -4.25
N ASN A 128 -10.00 5.09 -4.41
CA ASN A 128 -11.05 5.98 -3.92
C ASN A 128 -12.03 6.47 -5.01
N HIS A 129 -11.92 5.93 -6.23
CA HIS A 129 -12.70 6.41 -7.38
C HIS A 129 -14.23 6.24 -7.21
N SER A 130 -14.68 5.23 -6.49
CA SER A 130 -16.10 4.93 -6.26
C SER A 130 -16.56 5.23 -4.83
N GLN A 131 -15.77 5.98 -4.06
CA GLN A 131 -16.07 6.25 -2.66
C GLN A 131 -16.92 7.53 -2.56
N ASN A 132 -18.19 7.36 -2.23
CA ASN A 132 -19.14 8.48 -2.11
C ASN A 132 -19.11 9.16 -0.72
N GLY A 133 -17.98 9.13 -0.01
CA GLY A 133 -17.85 9.68 1.35
C GLY A 133 -18.64 8.92 2.42
N GLN A 134 -19.32 7.84 2.07
CA GLN A 134 -20.07 7.02 3.02
C GLN A 134 -19.14 6.07 3.78
N SER A 135 -19.45 5.87 5.06
CA SER A 135 -18.77 4.83 5.84
C SER A 135 -19.11 3.45 5.27
N LYS A 136 -18.06 2.67 4.96
CA LYS A 136 -18.18 1.31 4.39
C LYS A 136 -17.36 0.34 5.23
N THR A 137 -17.78 -0.91 5.26
CA THR A 137 -16.94 -1.99 5.76
C THR A 137 -15.70 -2.10 4.89
N PHE A 138 -14.64 -2.69 5.41
CA PHE A 138 -13.42 -2.88 4.62
C PHE A 138 -13.63 -3.83 3.43
N GLU A 139 -14.49 -4.82 3.61
CA GLU A 139 -14.92 -5.75 2.57
C GLU A 139 -15.63 -5.03 1.41
N GLU A 140 -16.55 -4.12 1.71
CA GLU A 140 -17.22 -3.29 0.70
C GLU A 140 -16.23 -2.35 0.01
N TYR A 141 -15.34 -1.72 0.78
CA TYR A 141 -14.30 -0.85 0.26
C TYR A 141 -13.39 -1.55 -0.77
N LEU A 142 -12.93 -2.76 -0.44
CA LEU A 142 -12.11 -3.56 -1.37
C LEU A 142 -12.92 -4.08 -2.57
N SER A 143 -14.20 -4.40 -2.38
CA SER A 143 -15.10 -4.79 -3.47
C SER A 143 -15.31 -3.66 -4.48
N ASP A 144 -15.51 -2.44 -3.99
CA ASP A 144 -15.66 -1.25 -4.82
C ASP A 144 -14.36 -0.94 -5.58
N TRP A 145 -13.22 -1.02 -4.91
CA TRP A 145 -11.92 -0.90 -5.57
C TRP A 145 -11.74 -1.92 -6.69
N TYR A 146 -12.05 -3.18 -6.42
CA TYR A 146 -12.01 -4.23 -7.43
C TYR A 146 -12.92 -3.91 -8.63
N GLY A 147 -14.14 -3.45 -8.36
CA GLY A 147 -15.11 -3.06 -9.37
C GLY A 147 -14.67 -1.86 -10.21
N ALA A 148 -14.02 -0.88 -9.59
CA ALA A 148 -13.54 0.32 -10.25
C ALA A 148 -12.37 0.08 -11.21
N CYS A 149 -11.54 -0.95 -10.96
CA CYS A 149 -10.39 -1.26 -11.79
C CYS A 149 -10.80 -1.73 -13.20
N PRO A 150 -10.40 -1.00 -14.29
CA PRO A 150 -10.81 -1.36 -15.65
C PRO A 150 -10.01 -2.51 -16.27
N GLN A 151 -8.78 -2.75 -15.80
CA GLN A 151 -7.86 -3.70 -16.43
C GLN A 151 -7.69 -4.99 -15.62
N THR A 152 -7.54 -6.12 -16.32
CA THR A 152 -7.35 -7.44 -15.68
C THR A 152 -6.13 -7.49 -14.76
N GLY A 153 -5.03 -6.83 -15.12
CA GLY A 153 -3.82 -6.77 -14.27
C GLY A 153 -4.05 -6.04 -12.96
N GLN A 154 -4.82 -4.95 -12.99
CA GLN A 154 -5.23 -4.20 -11.79
C GLN A 154 -6.15 -5.05 -10.90
N LYS A 155 -7.16 -5.68 -11.48
CA LYS A 155 -8.08 -6.59 -10.77
C LYS A 155 -7.34 -7.76 -10.14
N LYS A 156 -6.32 -8.31 -10.82
CA LYS A 156 -5.47 -9.37 -10.27
C LYS A 156 -4.75 -8.92 -9.01
N PHE A 157 -4.17 -7.72 -9.02
CA PHE A 157 -3.53 -7.14 -7.84
C PHE A 157 -4.53 -6.94 -6.69
N VAL A 158 -5.68 -6.31 -6.94
CA VAL A 158 -6.70 -6.09 -5.91
C VAL A 158 -7.20 -7.42 -5.33
N ARG A 159 -7.37 -8.45 -6.17
CA ARG A 159 -7.71 -9.80 -5.70
C ARG A 159 -6.64 -10.40 -4.78
N GLN A 160 -5.36 -10.21 -5.09
CA GLN A 160 -4.27 -10.62 -4.20
C GLN A 160 -4.33 -9.90 -2.85
N VAL A 161 -4.63 -8.60 -2.85
CA VAL A 161 -4.85 -7.82 -1.61
C VAL A 161 -6.05 -8.36 -0.82
N ILE A 162 -7.19 -8.59 -1.46
CA ILE A 162 -8.39 -9.17 -0.82
C ILE A 162 -8.05 -10.51 -0.13
N ASN A 163 -7.32 -11.38 -0.83
CA ASN A 163 -6.91 -12.68 -0.31
C ASN A 163 -5.93 -12.55 0.87
N LEU A 164 -5.06 -11.52 0.85
CA LEU A 164 -4.11 -11.25 1.93
C LEU A 164 -4.81 -10.97 3.27
N PHE A 165 -6.00 -10.37 3.21
CA PHE A 165 -6.86 -10.13 4.38
C PHE A 165 -7.85 -11.30 4.67
N GLY A 166 -7.80 -12.38 3.91
CA GLY A 166 -8.69 -13.54 4.09
C GLY A 166 -10.16 -13.21 3.81
N ILE A 167 -10.41 -12.22 2.95
CA ILE A 167 -11.74 -11.78 2.52
C ILE A 167 -12.11 -12.55 1.25
N SER A 168 -13.40 -12.89 1.11
CA SER A 168 -13.89 -13.56 -0.10
C SER A 168 -13.88 -12.60 -1.29
N THR A 169 -13.26 -13.02 -2.38
CA THR A 169 -13.20 -12.21 -3.60
C THR A 169 -14.58 -12.03 -4.21
N PRO A 170 -14.97 -10.82 -4.63
CA PRO A 170 -16.19 -10.60 -5.37
C PRO A 170 -16.25 -11.49 -6.62
N LYS A 171 -17.39 -12.11 -6.89
CA LYS A 171 -17.59 -12.82 -8.15
C LYS A 171 -17.55 -11.81 -9.30
N ASP A 172 -16.79 -12.11 -10.36
CA ASP A 172 -16.88 -11.31 -11.58
C ASP A 172 -18.33 -11.33 -12.03
N LYS A 173 -18.97 -10.15 -12.09
CA LYS A 173 -20.29 -10.05 -12.73
C LYS A 173 -20.02 -10.33 -14.21
N ASN A 174 -20.31 -11.56 -14.64
CA ASN A 174 -20.30 -11.91 -16.06
C ASN A 174 -21.20 -10.89 -16.79
N LYS A 175 -20.58 -10.14 -17.70
CA LYS A 175 -21.30 -9.37 -18.71
C LYS A 175 -21.88 -10.30 -19.75
#